data_ca638337070c0f248d00d0e3a739b665
#
_entry.id   ca638337070c0f248d00d0e3a739b665
#
_cell.length_a   1.000
_cell.length_b   1.000
_cell.length_c   1.000
_cell.angle_alpha   90.00
_cell.angle_beta   90.00
_cell.angle_gamma   90.00
#
_symmetry.space_group_name_H-M   'P 1'
#
loop_
_entity.id
_entity.type
_entity.pdbx_description
1 polymer ?
#
loop_
_entity_poly.entity_id
_entity_poly.type
_entity_poly.pdbx_seq_one_letter_code
_entity_poly.pdbx_strand_id
1 'polypeptide(L)'
;RPDQPIVGGDMGVKLRRPALSSYDTEAYLQDLKSIVFCIMIEKSIAVDHLDAILARARDRGVDMTQWGPADFSFSRAEPSLQHSEAIKPFEALVIQKSLEYGIQPRIELGSVEQAKRYIDLGVRHFCIGWDRFILRQQLMLLGSGMRKLTDLL
;
A
#
# COMPACT_ATOMS: atom_id res chain seq x y z
N ARG A 1 -2.51 -14.05 7.24
CA ARG A 1 -2.71 -13.11 8.36
C ARG A 1 -1.68 -13.36 9.45
N PRO A 2 -1.20 -12.31 10.13
CA PRO A 2 -0.16 -12.43 11.15
C PRO A 2 -0.63 -13.16 12.43
N ASP A 3 -1.93 -13.23 12.66
CA ASP A 3 -2.57 -13.95 13.77
C ASP A 3 -2.79 -15.45 13.49
N GLN A 4 -2.42 -15.94 12.31
CA GLN A 4 -2.58 -17.34 11.91
C GLN A 4 -1.22 -18.00 11.72
N PRO A 5 -1.07 -19.29 12.09
CA PRO A 5 0.17 -20.02 11.83
C PRO A 5 0.39 -20.23 10.33
N ILE A 6 1.63 -20.19 9.92
CA ILE A 6 2.07 -20.62 8.59
C ILE A 6 2.09 -22.15 8.49
N VAL A 7 2.35 -22.65 7.30
CA VAL A 7 2.56 -24.09 7.09
C VAL A 7 3.69 -24.57 8.02
N GLY A 8 3.41 -25.58 8.85
CA GLY A 8 4.33 -26.07 9.88
C GLY A 8 4.02 -25.58 11.31
N GLY A 9 3.00 -24.72 11.47
CA GLY A 9 2.51 -24.30 12.79
C GLY A 9 3.21 -23.08 13.40
N ASP A 10 4.26 -22.59 12.76
CA ASP A 10 4.95 -21.38 13.26
C ASP A 10 4.12 -20.11 13.01
N MET A 11 4.15 -19.18 13.98
CA MET A 11 3.59 -17.86 13.79
C MET A 11 4.53 -17.01 12.92
N GLY A 12 4.02 -16.41 11.86
CA GLY A 12 4.78 -15.59 10.91
C GLY A 12 5.26 -14.25 11.46
N VAL A 13 4.96 -13.95 12.73
CA VAL A 13 5.31 -12.69 13.39
C VAL A 13 6.22 -12.92 14.58
N LYS A 14 7.15 -11.98 14.80
CA LYS A 14 7.96 -11.94 16.02
C LYS A 14 7.30 -11.01 17.02
N LEU A 15 7.15 -11.48 18.24
CA LEU A 15 6.71 -10.65 19.34
C LEU A 15 7.74 -9.54 19.61
N ARG A 16 7.27 -8.30 19.63
CA ARG A 16 8.06 -7.13 20.03
C ARG A 16 7.58 -6.68 21.39
N ARG A 17 8.44 -6.76 22.38
CA ARG A 17 8.13 -6.26 23.72
C ARG A 17 8.22 -4.74 23.72
N PRO A 18 7.19 -4.01 24.17
CA PRO A 18 7.30 -2.59 24.45
C PRO A 18 8.39 -2.34 25.51
N ALA A 19 9.22 -1.32 25.33
CA ALA A 19 10.40 -1.08 26.16
C ALA A 19 10.08 -0.78 27.63
N LEU A 20 8.87 -0.33 27.96
CA LEU A 20 8.51 0.17 29.29
C LEU A 20 7.15 -0.34 29.81
N SER A 21 6.57 -1.38 29.23
CA SER A 21 5.29 -1.91 29.70
C SER A 21 5.35 -3.42 29.96
N SER A 22 4.50 -3.90 30.83
CA SER A 22 4.23 -5.33 30.99
C SER A 22 3.74 -5.90 29.65
N TYR A 23 4.29 -7.04 29.27
CA TYR A 23 3.95 -7.70 28.05
C TYR A 23 2.85 -8.74 28.28
N ASP A 24 1.72 -8.57 27.61
CA ASP A 24 0.62 -9.51 27.58
C ASP A 24 0.52 -10.17 26.21
N THR A 25 0.87 -11.47 26.15
CA THR A 25 0.84 -12.25 24.89
C THR A 25 -0.56 -12.39 24.36
N GLU A 26 -1.55 -12.61 25.23
CA GLU A 26 -2.95 -12.82 24.82
C GLU A 26 -3.54 -11.54 24.24
N ALA A 27 -3.34 -10.40 24.89
CA ALA A 27 -3.74 -9.09 24.38
C ALA A 27 -3.10 -8.80 23.02
N TYR A 28 -1.81 -9.08 22.86
CA TYR A 28 -1.12 -8.91 21.58
C TYR A 28 -1.73 -9.77 20.44
N LEU A 29 -2.07 -11.04 20.74
CA LEU A 29 -2.71 -11.91 19.75
C LEU A 29 -4.12 -11.43 19.40
N GLN A 30 -4.86 -10.86 20.35
CA GLN A 30 -6.17 -10.26 20.07
C GLN A 30 -6.02 -9.00 19.16
N ASP A 31 -5.03 -8.16 19.47
CA ASP A 31 -4.73 -6.99 18.63
C ASP A 31 -4.39 -7.41 17.18
N LEU A 32 -3.58 -8.46 16.99
CA LEU A 32 -3.27 -9.00 15.66
C LEU A 32 -4.52 -9.47 14.88
N LYS A 33 -5.55 -9.95 15.56
CA LYS A 33 -6.82 -10.33 14.90
C LYS A 33 -7.60 -9.12 14.40
N SER A 34 -7.44 -7.98 15.04
CA SER A 34 -8.17 -6.74 14.73
C SER A 34 -7.49 -5.85 13.68
N ILE A 35 -6.23 -6.13 13.32
CA ILE A 35 -5.52 -5.32 12.32
C ILE A 35 -6.13 -5.46 10.93
N VAL A 36 -6.08 -4.38 10.17
CA VAL A 36 -6.30 -4.40 8.72
C VAL A 36 -5.06 -4.95 8.04
N PHE A 37 -5.18 -6.10 7.37
CA PHE A 37 -4.08 -6.75 6.70
C PHE A 37 -4.09 -6.47 5.20
N CYS A 38 -3.13 -5.69 4.74
CA CYS A 38 -2.95 -5.31 3.35
C CYS A 38 -1.75 -6.02 2.73
N ILE A 39 -1.92 -6.57 1.53
CA ILE A 39 -0.81 -7.11 0.73
C ILE A 39 -0.54 -6.23 -0.48
N MET A 40 0.72 -6.13 -0.89
CA MET A 40 1.10 -5.41 -2.11
C MET A 40 1.17 -6.35 -3.30
N ILE A 41 0.58 -5.91 -4.41
CA ILE A 41 0.73 -6.54 -5.73
C ILE A 41 1.69 -5.65 -6.52
N GLU A 42 2.95 -6.08 -6.63
CA GLU A 42 4.04 -5.23 -7.10
C GLU A 42 5.12 -6.01 -7.89
N LYS A 43 4.82 -7.24 -8.28
CA LYS A 43 5.73 -8.06 -9.10
C LYS A 43 4.99 -8.58 -10.33
N SER A 44 5.69 -8.65 -11.46
CA SER A 44 5.12 -9.20 -12.71
C SER A 44 4.52 -10.58 -12.48
N ILE A 45 5.27 -11.46 -11.84
CA ILE A 45 4.79 -12.82 -11.52
C ILE A 45 3.53 -12.82 -10.63
N ALA A 46 3.36 -11.81 -9.78
CA ALA A 46 2.16 -11.70 -8.96
C ALA A 46 0.93 -11.33 -9.81
N VAL A 47 1.12 -10.51 -10.84
CA VAL A 47 0.06 -10.17 -11.80
C VAL A 47 -0.27 -11.38 -12.68
N ASP A 48 0.74 -12.15 -13.11
CA ASP A 48 0.55 -13.37 -13.92
C ASP A 48 -0.25 -14.46 -13.16
N HIS A 49 -0.15 -14.48 -11.82
CA HIS A 49 -0.85 -15.43 -10.94
C HIS A 49 -1.91 -14.76 -10.06
N LEU A 50 -2.46 -13.63 -10.49
CA LEU A 50 -3.29 -12.76 -9.66
C LEU A 50 -4.52 -13.46 -9.09
N ASP A 51 -5.26 -14.24 -9.91
CA ASP A 51 -6.45 -14.95 -9.46
C ASP A 51 -6.12 -15.97 -8.35
N ALA A 52 -5.04 -16.72 -8.49
CA ALA A 52 -4.63 -17.69 -7.48
C ALA A 52 -4.21 -17.02 -6.16
N ILE A 53 -3.50 -15.87 -6.27
CA ILE A 53 -3.09 -15.07 -5.10
C ILE A 53 -4.32 -14.50 -4.39
N LEU A 54 -5.25 -13.90 -5.13
CA LEU A 54 -6.44 -13.26 -4.56
C LEU A 54 -7.40 -14.29 -3.94
N ALA A 55 -7.59 -15.45 -4.59
CA ALA A 55 -8.36 -16.54 -4.00
C ALA A 55 -7.78 -16.94 -2.64
N ARG A 56 -6.46 -17.16 -2.59
CA ARG A 56 -5.78 -17.52 -1.35
C ARG A 56 -5.80 -16.41 -0.31
N ALA A 57 -5.65 -15.16 -0.74
CA ALA A 57 -5.73 -13.98 0.11
C ALA A 57 -7.09 -13.86 0.78
N ARG A 58 -8.18 -14.00 0.01
CA ARG A 58 -9.56 -14.03 0.53
C ARG A 58 -9.75 -15.14 1.58
N ASP A 59 -9.33 -16.37 1.28
CA ASP A 59 -9.49 -17.52 2.17
C ASP A 59 -8.70 -17.36 3.47
N ARG A 60 -7.66 -16.52 3.47
CA ARG A 60 -6.82 -16.19 4.63
C ARG A 60 -7.18 -14.86 5.29
N GLY A 61 -8.28 -14.23 4.88
CA GLY A 61 -8.79 -13.01 5.48
C GLY A 61 -7.86 -11.81 5.28
N VAL A 62 -7.26 -11.68 4.09
CA VAL A 62 -6.60 -10.43 3.67
C VAL A 62 -7.70 -9.41 3.42
N ASP A 63 -7.56 -8.23 4.02
CA ASP A 63 -8.58 -7.18 3.96
C ASP A 63 -8.39 -6.30 2.72
N MET A 64 -7.14 -6.00 2.37
CA MET A 64 -6.82 -5.05 1.30
C MET A 64 -5.68 -5.53 0.40
N THR A 65 -5.72 -5.05 -0.84
CA THR A 65 -4.59 -5.06 -1.76
C THR A 65 -4.11 -3.64 -2.01
N GLN A 66 -2.82 -3.48 -2.29
CA GLN A 66 -2.24 -2.23 -2.76
C GLN A 66 -1.42 -2.48 -4.03
N TRP A 67 -1.65 -1.67 -5.05
CA TRP A 67 -0.83 -1.67 -6.25
C TRP A 67 0.49 -0.95 -6.02
N GLY A 68 1.61 -1.59 -6.40
CA GLY A 68 2.96 -1.03 -6.29
C GLY A 68 3.59 -0.78 -7.68
N PRO A 69 3.32 0.37 -8.33
CA PRO A 69 3.74 0.62 -9.72
C PRO A 69 5.25 0.65 -9.91
N ALA A 70 5.99 1.18 -8.94
CA ALA A 70 7.44 1.29 -9.02
C ALA A 70 8.10 -0.10 -9.03
N ASP A 71 7.82 -0.91 -8.01
CA ASP A 71 8.38 -2.26 -7.89
C ASP A 71 7.89 -3.19 -8.99
N PHE A 72 6.65 -3.03 -9.46
CA PHE A 72 6.16 -3.76 -10.63
C PHE A 72 7.00 -3.44 -11.87
N SER A 73 7.27 -2.16 -12.12
CA SER A 73 8.07 -1.71 -13.26
C SER A 73 9.52 -2.24 -13.20
N PHE A 74 10.12 -2.21 -12.01
CA PHE A 74 11.44 -2.81 -11.79
C PHE A 74 11.42 -4.33 -11.98
N SER A 75 10.38 -5.02 -11.55
CA SER A 75 10.27 -6.48 -11.73
C SER A 75 10.16 -6.92 -13.20
N ARG A 76 9.77 -5.99 -14.09
CA ARG A 76 9.73 -6.17 -15.53
C ARG A 76 11.01 -5.73 -16.25
N ALA A 77 12.00 -5.23 -15.51
CA ALA A 77 13.17 -4.54 -16.08
C ALA A 77 12.82 -3.30 -16.94
N GLU A 78 11.67 -2.67 -16.67
CA GLU A 78 11.15 -1.50 -17.38
C GLU A 78 10.88 -0.34 -16.39
N PRO A 79 11.92 0.24 -15.72
CA PRO A 79 11.71 1.18 -14.60
C PRO A 79 10.94 2.46 -15.00
N SER A 80 10.95 2.86 -16.27
CA SER A 80 10.18 4.01 -16.77
C SER A 80 8.68 3.73 -16.91
N LEU A 81 8.27 2.47 -16.90
CA LEU A 81 6.87 2.06 -17.08
C LEU A 81 5.95 2.70 -16.01
N GLN A 82 6.44 2.87 -14.78
CA GLN A 82 5.67 3.50 -13.69
C GLN A 82 5.16 4.92 -14.01
N HIS A 83 5.81 5.61 -14.94
CA HIS A 83 5.46 6.97 -15.38
C HIS A 83 4.73 6.99 -16.72
N SER A 84 4.43 5.83 -17.27
CA SER A 84 3.80 5.65 -18.58
C SER A 84 2.31 5.33 -18.43
N GLU A 85 1.51 5.76 -19.41
CA GLU A 85 0.11 5.33 -19.54
C GLU A 85 -0.02 3.81 -19.72
N ALA A 86 1.02 3.13 -20.21
CA ALA A 86 1.05 1.70 -20.40
C ALA A 86 0.97 0.88 -19.08
N ILE A 87 1.17 1.50 -17.92
CA ILE A 87 0.99 0.83 -16.63
C ILE A 87 -0.49 0.74 -16.21
N LYS A 88 -1.33 1.65 -16.70
CA LYS A 88 -2.73 1.76 -16.27
C LYS A 88 -3.59 0.51 -16.48
N PRO A 89 -3.42 -0.29 -17.54
CA PRO A 89 -4.14 -1.55 -17.67
C PRO A 89 -3.82 -2.55 -16.57
N PHE A 90 -2.57 -2.65 -16.13
CA PHE A 90 -2.16 -3.53 -15.02
C PHE A 90 -2.76 -3.06 -13.69
N GLU A 91 -2.73 -1.77 -13.42
CA GLU A 91 -3.35 -1.16 -12.25
C GLU A 91 -4.86 -1.43 -12.22
N ALA A 92 -5.56 -1.17 -13.34
CA ALA A 92 -6.98 -1.42 -13.45
C ALA A 92 -7.32 -2.90 -13.25
N LEU A 93 -6.53 -3.81 -13.82
CA LEU A 93 -6.68 -5.25 -13.64
C LEU A 93 -6.59 -5.64 -12.16
N VAL A 94 -5.56 -5.16 -11.45
CA VAL A 94 -5.38 -5.45 -10.02
C VAL A 94 -6.55 -4.92 -9.20
N ILE A 95 -7.02 -3.71 -9.48
CA ILE A 95 -8.17 -3.10 -8.79
C ILE A 95 -9.43 -3.94 -9.02
N GLN A 96 -9.77 -4.22 -10.28
CA GLN A 96 -10.98 -4.96 -10.65
C GLN A 96 -10.98 -6.37 -10.06
N LYS A 97 -9.86 -7.08 -10.20
CA LYS A 97 -9.72 -8.43 -9.64
C LYS A 97 -9.81 -8.44 -8.13
N SER A 98 -9.20 -7.48 -7.44
CA SER A 98 -9.35 -7.37 -5.99
C SER A 98 -10.81 -7.25 -5.57
N LEU A 99 -11.57 -6.37 -6.24
CA LEU A 99 -13.01 -6.19 -5.99
C LEU A 99 -13.83 -7.46 -6.30
N GLU A 100 -13.52 -8.17 -7.39
CA GLU A 100 -14.17 -9.44 -7.74
C GLU A 100 -14.00 -10.50 -6.65
N TYR A 101 -12.84 -10.53 -6.00
CA TYR A 101 -12.54 -11.44 -4.88
C TYR A 101 -13.02 -10.91 -3.52
N GLY A 102 -13.66 -9.74 -3.46
CA GLY A 102 -14.15 -9.12 -2.22
C GLY A 102 -13.04 -8.52 -1.34
N ILE A 103 -11.84 -8.33 -1.90
CA ILE A 103 -10.72 -7.69 -1.22
C ILE A 103 -10.69 -6.22 -1.63
N GLN A 104 -10.56 -5.31 -0.65
CA GLN A 104 -10.64 -3.88 -0.92
C GLN A 104 -9.31 -3.34 -1.51
N PRO A 105 -9.30 -2.76 -2.71
CA PRO A 105 -8.11 -2.09 -3.21
C PRO A 105 -7.88 -0.78 -2.47
N ARG A 106 -6.63 -0.54 -2.06
CA ARG A 106 -6.12 0.70 -1.49
C ARG A 106 -5.14 1.33 -2.46
N ILE A 107 -5.27 2.63 -2.70
CA ILE A 107 -4.41 3.37 -3.63
C ILE A 107 -3.69 4.51 -2.90
N GLU A 108 -2.43 4.71 -3.25
CA GLU A 108 -1.64 5.87 -2.81
C GLU A 108 -1.76 6.99 -3.84
N LEU A 109 -2.04 8.19 -3.35
CA LEU A 109 -2.24 9.39 -4.15
C LEU A 109 -1.25 10.48 -3.75
N GLY A 110 -0.69 11.16 -4.74
CA GLY A 110 0.08 12.37 -4.54
C GLY A 110 -0.77 13.62 -4.34
N SER A 111 -2.02 13.61 -4.85
CA SER A 111 -2.98 14.69 -4.72
C SER A 111 -4.41 14.20 -4.72
N VAL A 112 -5.32 15.01 -4.19
CA VAL A 112 -6.76 14.69 -4.08
C VAL A 112 -7.43 14.59 -5.46
N GLU A 113 -6.96 15.37 -6.43
CA GLU A 113 -7.53 15.40 -7.78
C GLU A 113 -7.42 14.05 -8.50
N GLN A 114 -6.39 13.27 -8.16
CA GLN A 114 -6.19 11.93 -8.70
C GLN A 114 -7.27 10.93 -8.25
N ALA A 115 -7.94 11.20 -7.13
CA ALA A 115 -8.88 10.26 -6.51
C ALA A 115 -10.07 9.91 -7.40
N LYS A 116 -10.56 10.89 -8.19
CA LYS A 116 -11.77 10.70 -9.01
C LYS A 116 -11.68 9.46 -9.91
N ARG A 117 -10.57 9.30 -10.62
CA ARG A 117 -10.35 8.14 -11.50
C ARG A 117 -10.50 6.81 -10.76
N TYR A 118 -9.96 6.73 -9.57
CA TYR A 118 -9.98 5.49 -8.77
C TYR A 118 -11.35 5.25 -8.12
N ILE A 119 -12.04 6.32 -7.73
CA ILE A 119 -13.43 6.24 -7.25
C ILE A 119 -14.34 5.67 -8.35
N ASP A 120 -14.14 6.11 -9.59
CA ASP A 120 -14.88 5.61 -10.76
C ASP A 120 -14.58 4.11 -11.02
N LEU A 121 -13.39 3.61 -10.66
CA LEU A 121 -13.03 2.20 -10.69
C LEU A 121 -13.53 1.39 -9.48
N GLY A 122 -14.20 2.02 -8.51
CA GLY A 122 -14.74 1.36 -7.33
C GLY A 122 -13.86 1.40 -6.09
N VAL A 123 -12.69 2.04 -6.14
CA VAL A 123 -11.81 2.19 -4.97
C VAL A 123 -12.45 3.10 -3.91
N ARG A 124 -12.33 2.72 -2.64
CA ARG A 124 -12.85 3.48 -1.49
C ARG A 124 -11.82 3.74 -0.40
N HIS A 125 -10.62 3.19 -0.54
CA HIS A 125 -9.54 3.32 0.44
C HIS A 125 -8.33 4.01 -0.17
N PHE A 126 -7.90 5.11 0.45
CA PHE A 126 -6.83 5.96 -0.06
C PHE A 126 -5.80 6.28 1.02
N CYS A 127 -4.53 6.30 0.62
CA CYS A 127 -3.46 6.95 1.35
C CYS A 127 -3.09 8.22 0.57
N ILE A 128 -3.21 9.37 1.21
CA ILE A 128 -2.96 10.66 0.55
C ILE A 128 -1.66 11.25 1.06
N GLY A 129 -0.68 11.30 0.17
CA GLY A 129 0.64 11.84 0.44
C GLY A 129 1.49 10.97 1.37
N TRP A 130 2.79 11.17 1.28
CA TRP A 130 3.76 10.66 2.23
C TRP A 130 4.27 11.82 3.07
N ASP A 131 4.48 11.59 4.35
CA ASP A 131 4.96 12.57 5.30
C ASP A 131 6.20 13.32 4.81
N ARG A 132 7.21 12.60 4.31
CA ARG A 132 8.45 13.19 3.78
C ARG A 132 8.22 14.09 2.55
N PHE A 133 7.27 13.77 1.67
CA PHE A 133 6.98 14.60 0.51
C PHE A 133 6.17 15.82 0.89
N ILE A 134 5.21 15.67 1.79
CA ILE A 134 4.43 16.77 2.36
C ILE A 134 5.36 17.75 3.07
N LEU A 135 6.22 17.23 3.96
CA LEU A 135 7.17 18.05 4.69
C LEU A 135 8.16 18.75 3.76
N ARG A 136 8.74 18.03 2.80
CA ARG A 136 9.65 18.62 1.80
C ARG A 136 8.98 19.75 1.02
N GLN A 137 7.76 19.53 0.56
CA GLN A 137 7.02 20.54 -0.22
C GLN A 137 6.78 21.81 0.60
N GLN A 138 6.40 21.69 1.86
CA GLN A 138 6.20 22.82 2.76
C GLN A 138 7.51 23.55 3.04
N LEU A 139 8.59 22.83 3.33
CA LEU A 139 9.90 23.43 3.57
C LEU A 139 10.43 24.17 2.33
N MET A 140 10.23 23.62 1.13
CA MET A 140 10.59 24.29 -0.12
C MET A 140 9.77 25.55 -0.34
N LEU A 141 8.47 25.52 -0.06
CA LEU A 141 7.59 26.68 -0.20
C LEU A 141 8.02 27.82 0.74
N LEU A 142 8.20 27.50 2.02
CA LEU A 142 8.62 28.48 3.03
C LEU A 142 10.02 29.03 2.75
N GLY A 143 10.97 28.16 2.41
CA GLY A 143 12.34 28.58 2.09
C GLY A 143 12.43 29.42 0.82
N SER A 144 11.60 29.14 -0.20
CA SER A 144 11.53 29.96 -1.40
C SER A 144 10.93 31.33 -1.11
N GLY A 145 9.89 31.37 -0.25
CA GLY A 145 9.27 32.62 0.20
C GLY A 145 10.26 33.50 0.93
N MET A 146 11.01 32.95 1.88
CA MET A 146 12.03 33.68 2.64
C MET A 146 13.17 34.21 1.76
N ARG A 147 13.69 33.37 0.85
CA ARG A 147 14.74 33.82 -0.10
C ARG A 147 14.30 35.01 -0.92
N LYS A 148 13.09 35.01 -1.47
CA LYS A 148 12.56 36.13 -2.23
C LYS A 148 12.53 37.44 -1.41
N LEU A 149 12.28 37.35 -0.10
CA LEU A 149 12.29 38.54 0.78
C LEU A 149 13.71 39.00 1.09
N THR A 150 14.63 38.05 1.32
CA THR A 150 16.05 38.41 1.64
C THR A 150 16.82 38.91 0.42
N ASP A 151 16.49 38.46 -0.79
CA ASP A 151 17.11 38.93 -2.02
C ASP A 151 16.67 40.36 -2.42
N LEU A 152 15.68 40.93 -1.71
CA LEU A 152 15.23 42.31 -1.87
C LEU A 152 15.92 43.29 -0.91
N LEU A 153 16.75 42.80 0.03
CA LEU A 153 17.50 43.56 0.99
C LEU A 153 18.91 43.85 0.46
#